data_8972fbf5194be1f8de381569ebf3cf99
#
_entry.id   8972fbf5194be1f8de381569ebf3cf99
#
_cell.length_a   1.000
_cell.length_b   1.000
_cell.length_c   1.000
_cell.angle_alpha   90.00
_cell.angle_beta   90.00
_cell.angle_gamma   90.00
#
_symmetry.space_group_name_H-M   'P 1'
#
loop_
_entity.id
_entity.type
_entity.pdbx_description
1 polymer ?
#
loop_
_entity_poly.entity_id
_entity_poly.type
_entity_poly.pdbx_seq_one_letter_code
_entity_poly.pdbx_strand_id
1 'polypeptide(L)'
;MAPTCLRFALLAALCLPAFAQEKGPLPAPAPTEAAVPQPAAPAFTPKGADTCLKCHDEDAKVPVLAIFKTPHGQRSDARTPFAQLQCESCHGAGGDHAQKLRTGEPRPHIRDFGLRATSSTEDQNGACLTCHQGAKRIGWNGSAHESGGVPCAGCHQVHVAQDPVTSESGEAAVCASCHARQRAEHNSAFAHPVRQGKMSCSGCHAAHGTSLGPSLLAQPSVNETCFTCHADKRGPFLWEHAPAAEDCTLCHRPHGSNHRAMLDRHAPLLCQQCHSPVGHPSVAFTPGGLPSGAPSAFLLGSSCTNCHSQVHGSNHPSGAQLLR
;
A
#
# COMPACT_ATOMS: atom_id res chain seq x y z
N MET A 1 22.80 -55.18 -24.76
CA MET A 1 23.26 -55.29 -26.16
C MET A 1 23.01 -53.95 -26.82
N ALA A 2 24.08 -53.19 -27.02
CA ALA A 2 24.06 -51.94 -27.81
C ALA A 2 24.08 -52.31 -29.33
N PRO A 3 23.78 -51.39 -30.24
CA PRO A 3 24.91 -50.68 -30.81
C PRO A 3 24.70 -49.18 -31.06
N THR A 4 25.83 -48.55 -30.93
CA THR A 4 26.31 -47.24 -31.36
C THR A 4 26.05 -46.95 -32.84
N CYS A 5 25.60 -45.74 -33.19
CA CYS A 5 25.75 -45.18 -34.51
C CYS A 5 26.48 -43.86 -34.45
N LEU A 6 27.69 -43.89 -34.92
CA LEU A 6 28.62 -42.80 -35.18
C LEU A 6 28.18 -42.06 -36.47
N ARG A 7 27.96 -40.74 -36.47
CA ARG A 7 27.80 -39.97 -37.70
C ARG A 7 28.96 -39.00 -37.84
N PHE A 8 29.76 -39.24 -38.88
CA PHE A 8 30.80 -38.36 -39.41
C PHE A 8 30.17 -37.08 -39.99
N ALA A 9 30.68 -35.93 -39.58
CA ALA A 9 30.39 -34.66 -40.25
C ALA A 9 31.54 -34.30 -41.19
N LEU A 10 31.24 -34.22 -42.49
CA LEU A 10 32.15 -33.75 -43.53
C LEU A 10 32.27 -32.23 -43.43
N LEU A 11 33.48 -31.71 -43.21
CA LEU A 11 33.84 -30.31 -43.44
C LEU A 11 34.06 -30.06 -44.93
N ALA A 12 33.20 -29.27 -45.54
CA ALA A 12 33.42 -28.73 -46.86
C ALA A 12 34.04 -27.31 -46.71
N ALA A 13 35.31 -27.17 -47.07
CA ALA A 13 36.00 -25.89 -47.13
C ALA A 13 35.56 -25.15 -48.42
N LEU A 14 34.83 -24.06 -48.27
CA LEU A 14 34.51 -23.14 -49.36
C LEU A 14 35.59 -22.06 -49.41
N CYS A 15 36.45 -22.11 -50.45
CA CYS A 15 37.32 -21.00 -50.85
C CYS A 15 36.50 -19.88 -51.48
N LEU A 16 36.40 -18.77 -50.81
CA LEU A 16 35.87 -17.51 -51.37
C LEU A 16 37.00 -16.69 -52.02
N PRO A 17 36.84 -16.14 -53.22
CA PRO A 17 37.85 -15.27 -53.81
C PRO A 17 37.89 -13.90 -53.09
N ALA A 18 39.12 -13.43 -52.79
CA ALA A 18 39.35 -12.11 -52.24
C ALA A 18 39.06 -11.05 -53.31
N PHE A 19 37.99 -10.30 -53.15
CA PHE A 19 37.77 -9.06 -53.89
C PHE A 19 38.59 -7.96 -53.27
N ALA A 20 39.55 -7.43 -54.03
CA ALA A 20 40.31 -6.22 -53.67
C ALA A 20 39.30 -5.03 -53.75
N GLN A 21 39.00 -4.46 -52.59
CA GLN A 21 38.23 -3.21 -52.50
C GLN A 21 39.16 -2.02 -52.78
N GLU A 22 38.95 -1.31 -53.88
CA GLU A 22 39.54 -0.01 -54.13
C GLU A 22 39.10 0.97 -53.04
N LYS A 23 40.06 1.57 -52.32
CA LYS A 23 39.78 2.64 -51.38
C LYS A 23 39.42 3.90 -52.15
N GLY A 24 38.12 4.19 -52.24
CA GLY A 24 37.64 5.50 -52.66
C GLY A 24 38.09 6.62 -51.69
N PRO A 25 38.12 7.86 -52.14
CA PRO A 25 38.52 8.99 -51.32
C PRO A 25 37.65 9.12 -50.08
N LEU A 26 38.25 9.37 -48.92
CA LEU A 26 37.57 9.59 -47.66
C LEU A 26 36.55 10.73 -47.81
N PRO A 27 35.29 10.54 -47.30
CA PRO A 27 34.31 11.62 -47.31
C PRO A 27 34.84 12.80 -46.44
N ALA A 28 34.59 14.02 -46.91
CA ALA A 28 34.93 15.23 -46.19
C ALA A 28 34.30 15.21 -44.79
N PRO A 29 34.98 15.75 -43.76
CA PRO A 29 34.41 15.82 -42.41
C PRO A 29 33.05 16.57 -42.45
N ALA A 30 32.04 15.96 -41.88
CA ALA A 30 30.72 16.60 -41.74
C ALA A 30 30.88 17.92 -40.98
N PRO A 31 30.10 18.97 -41.35
CA PRO A 31 30.14 20.23 -40.61
C PRO A 31 29.86 19.95 -39.14
N THR A 32 30.75 20.49 -38.29
CA THR A 32 30.63 20.38 -36.83
C THR A 32 29.28 21.00 -36.43
N GLU A 33 28.35 20.17 -36.01
CA GLU A 33 27.06 20.61 -35.48
C GLU A 33 27.31 21.57 -34.31
N ALA A 34 26.82 22.80 -34.44
CA ALA A 34 26.98 23.81 -33.40
C ALA A 34 26.48 23.24 -32.10
N ALA A 35 27.32 23.15 -31.08
CA ALA A 35 26.97 22.66 -29.77
C ALA A 35 25.75 23.42 -29.24
N VAL A 36 24.63 22.71 -29.07
CA VAL A 36 23.45 23.27 -28.41
C VAL A 36 23.89 23.71 -27.01
N PRO A 37 23.66 25.00 -26.63
CA PRO A 37 24.03 25.47 -25.31
C PRO A 37 23.40 24.55 -24.25
N GLN A 38 24.22 23.89 -23.45
CA GLN A 38 23.72 23.13 -22.30
C GLN A 38 23.06 24.13 -21.34
N PRO A 39 21.85 23.82 -20.86
CA PRO A 39 21.21 24.66 -19.84
C PRO A 39 22.17 24.80 -18.66
N ALA A 40 22.32 26.03 -18.15
CA ALA A 40 23.15 26.30 -16.98
C ALA A 40 22.69 25.41 -15.81
N ALA A 41 23.65 24.86 -15.07
CA ALA A 41 23.35 24.06 -13.90
C ALA A 41 22.47 24.86 -12.91
N PRO A 42 21.43 24.24 -12.34
CA PRO A 42 20.52 24.93 -11.43
C PRO A 42 21.30 25.51 -10.22
N ALA A 43 21.11 26.79 -9.93
CA ALA A 43 21.84 27.48 -8.89
C ALA A 43 21.14 27.36 -7.53
N PHE A 44 21.91 26.93 -6.52
CA PHE A 44 21.45 26.97 -5.11
C PHE A 44 21.55 28.39 -4.54
N THR A 45 20.72 28.68 -3.54
CA THR A 45 20.75 29.98 -2.86
C THR A 45 21.97 30.11 -1.95
N PRO A 46 22.70 31.25 -1.95
CA PRO A 46 23.93 31.40 -1.19
C PRO A 46 23.72 31.46 0.34
N LYS A 47 22.49 31.73 0.80
CA LYS A 47 22.13 31.83 2.23
C LYS A 47 21.15 30.73 2.68
N GLY A 48 20.87 29.74 1.82
CA GLY A 48 19.95 28.65 2.13
C GLY A 48 18.59 29.14 2.61
N ALA A 49 18.10 28.61 3.73
CA ALA A 49 16.78 28.91 4.30
C ALA A 49 16.54 30.42 4.55
N ASP A 50 17.57 31.18 4.92
CA ASP A 50 17.44 32.62 5.14
C ASP A 50 17.03 33.40 3.87
N THR A 51 17.28 32.83 2.71
CA THR A 51 16.79 33.37 1.44
C THR A 51 15.28 33.10 1.28
N CYS A 52 14.85 31.88 1.56
CA CYS A 52 13.47 31.42 1.41
C CYS A 52 12.53 32.11 2.39
N LEU A 53 12.96 32.25 3.65
CA LEU A 53 12.18 32.82 4.75
C LEU A 53 11.91 34.33 4.60
N LYS A 54 12.46 35.01 3.62
CA LYS A 54 12.10 36.41 3.31
C LYS A 54 10.70 36.55 2.71
N CYS A 55 10.19 35.46 2.13
CA CYS A 55 8.88 35.43 1.48
C CYS A 55 7.99 34.28 2.02
N HIS A 56 8.58 33.25 2.60
CA HIS A 56 7.90 32.11 3.22
C HIS A 56 8.00 32.22 4.75
N ASP A 57 7.29 33.16 5.31
CA ASP A 57 7.28 33.50 6.73
C ASP A 57 6.07 32.91 7.48
N GLU A 58 5.70 33.54 8.58
CA GLU A 58 4.57 33.14 9.43
C GLU A 58 3.21 33.26 8.73
N ASP A 59 3.09 34.20 7.77
CA ASP A 59 1.87 34.48 7.01
C ASP A 59 1.71 33.59 5.77
N ALA A 60 2.69 32.69 5.50
CA ALA A 60 2.64 31.79 4.37
C ALA A 60 1.45 30.82 4.50
N LYS A 61 0.77 30.53 3.38
CA LYS A 61 -0.37 29.58 3.33
C LYS A 61 -0.05 28.20 3.90
N VAL A 62 1.20 27.77 3.76
CA VAL A 62 1.72 26.54 4.34
C VAL A 62 2.57 26.92 5.54
N PRO A 63 2.39 26.28 6.70
CA PRO A 63 3.13 26.62 7.92
C PRO A 63 4.59 26.15 7.84
N VAL A 64 5.38 26.75 6.94
CA VAL A 64 6.75 26.31 6.63
C VAL A 64 7.67 26.26 7.84
N LEU A 65 7.47 27.16 8.81
CA LEU A 65 8.26 27.21 10.04
C LEU A 65 8.04 26.00 10.96
N ALA A 66 6.95 25.26 10.76
CA ALA A 66 6.68 24.06 11.55
C ALA A 66 7.73 22.96 11.33
N ILE A 67 8.46 23.00 10.20
CA ILE A 67 9.56 22.05 9.94
C ILE A 67 10.63 22.08 11.03
N PHE A 68 10.87 23.23 11.65
CA PHE A 68 11.85 23.39 12.74
C PHE A 68 11.46 22.63 14.02
N LYS A 69 10.21 22.18 14.13
CA LYS A 69 9.71 21.33 15.23
C LYS A 69 9.82 19.83 14.91
N THR A 70 10.38 19.47 13.74
CA THR A 70 10.49 18.11 13.26
C THR A 70 11.95 17.63 13.21
N PRO A 71 12.21 16.33 13.13
CA PRO A 71 13.56 15.82 12.89
C PRO A 71 14.22 16.36 11.62
N HIS A 72 13.43 16.65 10.55
CA HIS A 72 13.95 17.21 9.31
C HIS A 72 14.57 18.61 9.49
N GLY A 73 14.08 19.40 10.45
CA GLY A 73 14.57 20.74 10.76
C GLY A 73 15.81 20.79 11.68
N GLN A 74 16.32 19.62 12.12
CA GLN A 74 17.49 19.59 13.00
C GLN A 74 18.77 19.87 12.23
N ARG A 75 19.62 20.77 12.72
CA ARG A 75 20.93 21.08 12.11
C ARG A 75 22.09 20.28 12.73
N SER A 76 21.90 19.77 13.91
CA SER A 76 22.92 19.03 14.67
C SER A 76 23.13 17.60 14.18
N ASP A 77 22.21 17.04 13.39
CA ASP A 77 22.33 15.71 12.80
C ASP A 77 22.62 15.84 11.30
N ALA A 78 23.82 15.47 10.87
CA ALA A 78 24.29 15.56 9.48
C ALA A 78 23.43 14.75 8.47
N ARG A 79 22.60 13.84 8.94
CA ARG A 79 21.69 13.03 8.10
C ARG A 79 20.41 13.77 7.70
N THR A 80 20.11 14.88 8.37
CA THR A 80 18.86 15.62 8.13
C THR A 80 18.98 16.60 6.96
N PRO A 81 17.87 16.93 6.29
CA PRO A 81 17.86 17.91 5.22
C PRO A 81 18.42 19.26 5.64
N PHE A 82 18.13 19.69 6.88
CA PHE A 82 18.56 21.01 7.36
C PHE A 82 20.05 21.12 7.70
N ALA A 83 20.71 20.01 7.94
CA ALA A 83 22.16 19.98 8.07
C ALA A 83 22.89 20.00 6.70
N GLN A 84 22.15 19.77 5.61
CA GLN A 84 22.67 19.76 4.23
C GLN A 84 22.25 21.04 3.49
N LEU A 85 21.36 20.91 2.51
CA LEU A 85 20.89 22.02 1.67
C LEU A 85 19.61 22.71 2.22
N GLN A 86 19.20 22.38 3.43
CA GLN A 86 18.05 22.97 4.11
C GLN A 86 16.75 22.79 3.30
N CYS A 87 16.04 23.88 2.98
CA CYS A 87 14.82 23.83 2.16
C CYS A 87 15.08 23.19 0.79
N GLU A 88 16.26 23.49 0.22
CA GLU A 88 16.64 23.01 -1.11
C GLU A 88 17.00 21.53 -1.15
N SER A 89 17.19 20.87 0.00
CA SER A 89 17.32 19.41 0.06
C SER A 89 16.08 18.69 -0.47
N CYS A 90 14.90 19.28 -0.30
CA CYS A 90 13.64 18.74 -0.76
C CYS A 90 13.14 19.46 -2.01
N HIS A 91 13.15 20.81 -1.98
CA HIS A 91 12.58 21.63 -3.05
C HIS A 91 13.51 21.78 -4.27
N GLY A 92 14.76 21.38 -4.18
CA GLY A 92 15.75 21.59 -5.24
C GLY A 92 16.33 22.99 -5.24
N ALA A 93 17.18 23.30 -6.22
CA ALA A 93 17.87 24.57 -6.33
C ALA A 93 16.89 25.74 -6.51
N GLY A 94 16.90 26.67 -5.58
CA GLY A 94 15.96 27.79 -5.51
C GLY A 94 16.53 29.14 -5.97
N GLY A 95 17.77 29.18 -6.52
CA GLY A 95 18.42 30.41 -6.91
C GLY A 95 17.60 31.25 -7.87
N ASP A 96 17.09 30.66 -8.94
CA ASP A 96 16.26 31.36 -9.92
C ASP A 96 14.88 31.70 -9.36
N HIS A 97 14.30 30.85 -8.54
CA HIS A 97 13.03 31.12 -7.86
C HIS A 97 13.12 32.32 -6.91
N ALA A 98 14.25 32.46 -6.22
CA ALA A 98 14.47 33.49 -5.22
C ALA A 98 14.91 34.85 -5.79
N GLN A 99 15.13 34.97 -7.10
CA GLN A 99 15.56 36.21 -7.74
C GLN A 99 14.48 37.31 -7.68
N LYS A 100 14.95 38.54 -7.75
CA LYS A 100 14.06 39.70 -7.90
C LYS A 100 13.53 39.73 -9.33
N LEU A 101 12.24 39.58 -9.49
CA LEU A 101 11.57 39.59 -10.76
C LEU A 101 11.11 40.99 -11.14
N ARG A 102 10.94 41.23 -12.45
CA ARG A 102 10.25 42.43 -12.98
C ARG A 102 8.75 42.28 -12.70
N THR A 103 8.05 43.44 -12.67
CA THR A 103 6.60 43.45 -12.49
C THR A 103 5.90 42.68 -13.61
N GLY A 104 5.11 41.66 -13.25
CA GLY A 104 4.39 40.81 -14.20
C GLY A 104 5.17 39.58 -14.72
N GLU A 105 6.43 39.43 -14.36
CA GLU A 105 7.20 38.25 -14.71
C GLU A 105 6.82 37.07 -13.82
N PRO A 106 6.51 35.88 -14.41
CA PRO A 106 6.17 34.70 -13.63
C PRO A 106 7.40 34.18 -12.87
N ARG A 107 7.20 33.79 -11.62
CA ARG A 107 8.27 33.22 -10.81
C ARG A 107 8.67 31.84 -11.32
N PRO A 108 9.95 31.55 -11.55
CA PRO A 108 10.40 30.21 -11.91
C PRO A 108 9.90 29.15 -10.94
N HIS A 109 9.47 28.03 -11.48
CA HIS A 109 8.97 26.92 -10.67
C HIS A 109 10.09 26.29 -9.83
N ILE A 110 9.77 25.89 -8.61
CA ILE A 110 10.59 25.05 -7.74
C ILE A 110 9.77 23.81 -7.38
N ARG A 111 10.41 22.68 -7.08
CA ARG A 111 9.68 21.45 -6.77
C ARG A 111 8.67 21.70 -5.65
N ASP A 112 7.42 21.41 -5.94
CA ASP A 112 6.29 21.46 -5.02
C ASP A 112 5.80 20.04 -4.68
N PHE A 113 5.05 19.91 -3.59
CA PHE A 113 4.69 18.60 -3.03
C PHE A 113 3.18 18.52 -2.73
N GLY A 114 2.64 17.31 -2.87
CA GLY A 114 1.26 16.96 -2.56
C GLY A 114 0.49 16.47 -3.78
N LEU A 115 -0.76 16.07 -3.56
CA LEU A 115 -1.63 15.51 -4.61
C LEU A 115 -1.97 16.50 -5.74
N ARG A 116 -1.82 17.80 -5.50
CA ARG A 116 -2.12 18.87 -6.46
C ARG A 116 -0.87 19.62 -6.90
N ALA A 117 0.29 19.07 -6.61
CA ALA A 117 1.56 19.65 -7.01
C ALA A 117 1.67 19.66 -8.55
N THR A 118 2.45 20.63 -9.06
CA THR A 118 2.79 20.70 -10.49
C THR A 118 3.99 19.83 -10.82
N SER A 119 4.81 19.53 -9.83
CA SER A 119 5.92 18.56 -9.95
C SER A 119 5.39 17.15 -10.12
N SER A 120 6.06 16.36 -10.96
CA SER A 120 5.69 14.96 -11.18
C SER A 120 5.78 14.16 -9.87
N THR A 121 5.00 13.08 -9.77
CA THR A 121 5.09 12.17 -8.62
C THR A 121 6.49 11.58 -8.45
N GLU A 122 7.15 11.29 -9.56
CA GLU A 122 8.52 10.78 -9.57
C GLU A 122 9.50 11.78 -8.97
N ASP A 123 9.43 13.04 -9.37
CA ASP A 123 10.28 14.12 -8.80
C ASP A 123 10.04 14.32 -7.32
N GLN A 124 8.75 14.33 -6.92
CA GLN A 124 8.39 14.45 -5.50
C GLN A 124 8.95 13.30 -4.67
N ASN A 125 8.70 12.06 -5.11
CA ASN A 125 9.13 10.84 -4.42
C ASN A 125 10.64 10.69 -4.42
N GLY A 126 11.31 11.04 -5.53
CA GLY A 126 12.74 11.03 -5.66
C GLY A 126 13.42 11.83 -4.56
N ALA A 127 12.92 13.03 -4.23
CA ALA A 127 13.47 13.85 -3.15
C ALA A 127 13.43 13.14 -1.79
N CYS A 128 12.36 12.40 -1.49
CA CYS A 128 12.24 11.64 -0.25
C CYS A 128 13.12 10.39 -0.24
N LEU A 129 13.14 9.68 -1.37
CA LEU A 129 13.85 8.40 -1.52
C LEU A 129 15.38 8.55 -1.56
N THR A 130 15.93 9.75 -1.70
CA THR A 130 17.37 9.97 -1.50
C THR A 130 17.85 9.52 -0.11
N CYS A 131 16.98 9.61 0.90
CA CYS A 131 17.28 9.22 2.28
C CYS A 131 16.39 8.07 2.78
N HIS A 132 15.13 7.99 2.32
CA HIS A 132 14.12 7.07 2.84
C HIS A 132 13.98 5.79 1.99
N GLN A 133 15.05 4.98 1.86
CA GLN A 133 15.05 3.74 1.06
C GLN A 133 14.90 2.46 1.89
N GLY A 134 15.07 2.53 3.19
CA GLY A 134 15.15 1.34 4.06
C GLY A 134 13.89 1.04 4.88
N ALA A 135 13.98 -0.03 5.69
CA ALA A 135 12.95 -0.47 6.63
C ALA A 135 11.59 -0.73 5.96
N LYS A 136 10.51 -0.19 6.51
CA LYS A 136 9.14 -0.39 6.00
C LYS A 136 8.89 0.17 4.58
N ARG A 137 9.87 0.80 3.93
CA ARG A 137 9.75 1.37 2.57
C ARG A 137 10.40 0.53 1.48
N ILE A 138 11.04 -0.59 1.86
CA ILE A 138 11.68 -1.52 0.89
C ILE A 138 10.68 -2.00 -0.17
N GLY A 139 9.40 -2.19 0.21
CA GLY A 139 8.36 -2.61 -0.71
C GLY A 139 7.69 -1.50 -1.51
N TRP A 140 8.18 -0.25 -1.43
CA TRP A 140 7.55 0.89 -2.10
C TRP A 140 7.52 0.72 -3.61
N ASN A 141 8.66 0.40 -4.21
CA ASN A 141 8.76 0.18 -5.65
C ASN A 141 7.91 -1.03 -6.07
N GLY A 142 6.97 -0.80 -6.97
CA GLY A 142 5.99 -1.78 -7.42
C GLY A 142 4.78 -1.93 -6.49
N SER A 143 4.68 -1.16 -5.42
CA SER A 143 3.48 -1.15 -4.57
C SER A 143 2.27 -0.56 -5.30
N ALA A 144 1.06 -0.87 -4.82
CA ALA A 144 -0.17 -0.35 -5.41
C ALA A 144 -0.25 1.18 -5.33
N HIS A 145 0.28 1.80 -4.28
CA HIS A 145 0.29 3.26 -4.16
C HIS A 145 1.30 3.90 -5.12
N GLU A 146 2.50 3.33 -5.24
CA GLU A 146 3.48 3.82 -6.21
C GLU A 146 2.97 3.68 -7.63
N SER A 147 2.46 2.51 -8.01
CA SER A 147 1.88 2.25 -9.34
C SER A 147 0.63 3.10 -9.61
N GLY A 148 -0.10 3.49 -8.57
CA GLY A 148 -1.22 4.42 -8.62
C GLY A 148 -0.82 5.90 -8.71
N GLY A 149 0.47 6.21 -8.77
CA GLY A 149 0.97 7.57 -8.87
C GLY A 149 0.76 8.41 -7.59
N VAL A 150 0.74 7.77 -6.42
CA VAL A 150 0.55 8.48 -5.14
C VAL A 150 1.90 9.06 -4.67
N PRO A 151 2.03 10.39 -4.52
CA PRO A 151 3.24 10.96 -3.96
C PRO A 151 3.34 10.70 -2.45
N CYS A 152 4.55 10.57 -1.93
CA CYS A 152 4.80 10.45 -0.48
C CYS A 152 4.08 11.57 0.29
N ALA A 153 4.13 12.80 -0.23
CA ALA A 153 3.47 13.98 0.32
C ALA A 153 1.93 13.96 0.20
N GLY A 154 1.35 12.96 -0.44
CA GLY A 154 -0.10 12.73 -0.46
C GLY A 154 -0.62 12.19 0.87
N CYS A 155 0.25 11.53 1.64
CA CYS A 155 -0.03 10.99 2.97
C CYS A 155 0.79 11.68 4.05
N HIS A 156 2.09 11.92 3.79
CA HIS A 156 3.03 12.49 4.75
C HIS A 156 3.07 14.02 4.67
N GLN A 157 3.09 14.66 5.83
CA GLN A 157 3.22 16.10 5.97
C GLN A 157 4.50 16.43 6.74
N VAL A 158 5.44 17.14 6.10
CA VAL A 158 6.72 17.50 6.72
C VAL A 158 6.71 18.91 7.33
N HIS A 159 5.76 19.77 6.94
CA HIS A 159 5.56 21.11 7.48
C HIS A 159 4.53 21.15 8.62
N VAL A 160 4.53 20.11 9.45
CA VAL A 160 3.69 20.00 10.66
C VAL A 160 4.54 19.45 11.80
N ALA A 161 4.24 19.83 13.04
CA ALA A 161 5.00 19.37 14.20
C ALA A 161 4.90 17.84 14.40
N GLN A 162 3.74 17.27 14.05
CA GLN A 162 3.51 15.82 14.07
C GLN A 162 2.75 15.41 12.81
N ASP A 163 3.33 14.53 12.04
CA ASP A 163 2.72 14.03 10.82
C ASP A 163 1.50 13.15 11.17
N PRO A 164 0.27 13.53 10.71
CA PRO A 164 -0.95 12.81 11.08
C PRO A 164 -0.93 11.33 10.72
N VAL A 165 -0.34 10.95 9.57
CA VAL A 165 -0.33 9.54 9.14
C VAL A 165 0.55 8.65 10.00
N THR A 166 1.44 9.23 10.80
CA THR A 166 2.31 8.49 11.74
C THR A 166 1.70 8.35 13.14
N SER A 167 0.52 8.93 13.38
CA SER A 167 -0.18 8.83 14.65
C SER A 167 -1.38 7.89 14.55
N GLU A 168 -1.64 7.09 15.58
CA GLU A 168 -2.77 6.16 15.61
C GLU A 168 -4.12 6.87 15.39
N SER A 169 -4.29 8.06 15.95
CA SER A 169 -5.52 8.84 15.81
C SER A 169 -5.67 9.53 14.46
N GLY A 170 -4.58 9.88 13.78
CA GLY A 170 -4.59 10.63 12.52
C GLY A 170 -4.55 9.73 11.29
N GLU A 171 -3.92 8.57 11.36
CA GLU A 171 -3.73 7.66 10.24
C GLU A 171 -5.05 7.33 9.51
N ALA A 172 -6.06 6.94 10.28
CA ALA A 172 -7.36 6.55 9.72
C ALA A 172 -8.01 7.69 8.91
N ALA A 173 -7.86 8.93 9.34
CA ALA A 173 -8.39 10.10 8.62
C ALA A 173 -7.64 10.34 7.30
N VAL A 174 -6.32 10.18 7.30
CA VAL A 174 -5.50 10.29 6.09
C VAL A 174 -5.88 9.22 5.08
N CYS A 175 -5.93 7.95 5.48
CA CYS A 175 -6.31 6.84 4.59
C CYS A 175 -7.75 7.04 4.05
N ALA A 176 -8.69 7.40 4.91
CA ALA A 176 -10.10 7.60 4.58
C ALA A 176 -10.37 8.77 3.63
N SER A 177 -9.40 9.67 3.43
CA SER A 177 -9.54 10.77 2.47
C SER A 177 -9.66 10.26 1.01
N CYS A 178 -9.03 9.12 0.71
CA CYS A 178 -9.10 8.45 -0.58
C CYS A 178 -9.91 7.15 -0.53
N HIS A 179 -9.83 6.38 0.56
CA HIS A 179 -10.50 5.09 0.74
C HIS A 179 -11.92 5.25 1.32
N ALA A 180 -12.79 5.93 0.55
CA ALA A 180 -14.15 6.28 0.99
C ALA A 180 -15.03 5.06 1.31
N ARG A 181 -14.86 3.94 0.57
CA ARG A 181 -15.59 2.70 0.82
C ARG A 181 -15.23 2.11 2.18
N GLN A 182 -13.94 1.97 2.48
CA GLN A 182 -13.47 1.43 3.76
C GLN A 182 -13.90 2.33 4.93
N ARG A 183 -13.87 3.65 4.72
CA ARG A 183 -14.44 4.61 5.69
C ARG A 183 -15.92 4.32 5.97
N ALA A 184 -16.71 4.06 4.93
CA ALA A 184 -18.13 3.75 5.10
C ALA A 184 -18.33 2.40 5.82
N GLU A 185 -17.55 1.38 5.47
CA GLU A 185 -17.59 0.06 6.10
C GLU A 185 -17.25 0.14 7.59
N HIS A 186 -16.23 0.92 7.99
CA HIS A 186 -15.90 1.16 9.40
C HIS A 186 -16.99 1.92 10.20
N ASN A 187 -17.99 2.48 9.52
CA ASN A 187 -19.17 3.07 10.16
C ASN A 187 -20.33 2.07 10.35
N SER A 188 -20.17 0.82 9.94
CA SER A 188 -21.15 -0.23 10.16
C SER A 188 -21.34 -0.55 11.64
N ALA A 189 -22.43 -1.26 11.97
CA ALA A 189 -22.77 -1.61 13.35
C ALA A 189 -21.70 -2.48 14.03
N PHE A 190 -21.03 -3.32 13.25
CA PHE A 190 -19.95 -4.20 13.71
C PHE A 190 -18.73 -3.95 12.83
N ALA A 191 -17.69 -3.38 13.42
CA ALA A 191 -16.41 -3.07 12.76
C ALA A 191 -15.27 -3.17 13.76
N HIS A 192 -14.06 -3.35 13.27
CA HIS A 192 -12.87 -3.21 14.11
C HIS A 192 -12.78 -1.76 14.66
N PRO A 193 -12.22 -1.55 15.86
CA PRO A 193 -12.28 -0.28 16.58
C PRO A 193 -11.29 0.79 16.03
N VAL A 194 -11.23 0.93 14.70
CA VAL A 194 -10.41 1.93 14.01
C VAL A 194 -10.90 3.35 14.32
N ARG A 195 -12.22 3.55 14.35
CA ARG A 195 -12.83 4.85 14.69
C ARG A 195 -12.54 5.30 16.11
N GLN A 196 -12.30 4.37 17.01
CA GLN A 196 -11.98 4.64 18.42
C GLN A 196 -10.48 4.82 18.63
N GLY A 197 -9.66 4.79 17.58
CA GLY A 197 -8.21 4.90 17.66
C GLY A 197 -7.53 3.73 18.39
N LYS A 198 -8.22 2.59 18.52
CA LYS A 198 -7.64 1.39 19.16
C LYS A 198 -7.00 0.43 18.15
N MET A 199 -7.16 0.73 16.89
CA MET A 199 -6.61 -0.02 15.78
C MET A 199 -6.30 0.95 14.64
N SER A 200 -5.22 0.70 13.91
CA SER A 200 -4.81 1.47 12.74
C SER A 200 -4.97 0.65 11.45
N CYS A 201 -5.06 1.32 10.32
CA CYS A 201 -5.08 0.67 9.01
C CYS A 201 -3.77 -0.11 8.78
N SER A 202 -2.64 0.47 9.22
CA SER A 202 -1.31 -0.15 9.14
C SER A 202 -1.12 -1.36 10.06
N GLY A 203 -2.06 -1.63 10.98
CA GLY A 203 -2.08 -2.88 11.74
C GLY A 203 -2.33 -4.13 10.88
N CYS A 204 -3.01 -3.95 9.74
CA CYS A 204 -3.31 -5.02 8.78
C CYS A 204 -2.65 -4.77 7.42
N HIS A 205 -2.41 -3.51 7.05
CA HIS A 205 -1.91 -3.10 5.74
C HIS A 205 -0.50 -2.51 5.81
N ALA A 206 0.32 -2.85 4.83
CA ALA A 206 1.62 -2.22 4.60
C ALA A 206 1.49 -1.18 3.48
N ALA A 207 1.17 0.06 3.82
CA ALA A 207 0.90 1.12 2.86
C ALA A 207 2.04 1.37 1.85
N HIS A 208 3.27 1.07 2.24
CA HIS A 208 4.45 1.16 1.37
C HIS A 208 4.71 -0.12 0.57
N GLY A 209 3.79 -1.10 0.59
CA GLY A 209 4.01 -2.42 0.00
C GLY A 209 4.87 -3.33 0.86
N THR A 210 5.00 -4.56 0.42
CA THR A 210 5.83 -5.60 1.03
C THR A 210 6.72 -6.25 -0.01
N SER A 211 7.78 -6.93 0.42
CA SER A 211 8.59 -7.79 -0.46
C SER A 211 7.86 -9.04 -0.95
N LEU A 212 6.62 -9.26 -0.48
CA LEU A 212 5.82 -10.46 -0.76
C LEU A 212 4.92 -10.30 -2.00
N GLY A 213 4.97 -9.17 -2.69
CA GLY A 213 4.21 -8.90 -3.89
C GLY A 213 3.32 -7.65 -3.80
N PRO A 214 2.42 -7.43 -4.76
CA PRO A 214 1.61 -6.20 -4.87
C PRO A 214 0.54 -6.08 -3.78
N SER A 215 0.26 -7.13 -3.02
CA SER A 215 -0.66 -7.10 -1.88
C SER A 215 -0.16 -6.11 -0.83
N LEU A 216 -1.06 -5.25 -0.37
CA LEU A 216 -0.78 -4.33 0.75
C LEU A 216 -1.06 -4.96 2.11
N LEU A 217 -1.25 -6.27 2.23
CA LEU A 217 -1.36 -6.94 3.54
C LEU A 217 0.00 -6.96 4.24
N ALA A 218 -0.02 -6.76 5.55
CA ALA A 218 1.19 -6.77 6.37
C ALA A 218 1.81 -8.17 6.50
N GLN A 219 1.02 -9.22 6.28
CA GLN A 219 1.44 -10.62 6.32
C GLN A 219 1.22 -11.30 4.96
N PRO A 220 1.80 -12.50 4.73
CA PRO A 220 1.73 -13.19 3.43
C PRO A 220 0.31 -13.56 2.96
N SER A 221 -0.63 -13.70 3.89
CA SER A 221 -2.01 -14.04 3.57
C SER A 221 -3.00 -13.28 4.45
N VAL A 222 -4.28 -13.33 4.08
CA VAL A 222 -5.39 -12.81 4.89
C VAL A 222 -5.39 -13.48 6.26
N ASN A 223 -5.34 -14.81 6.30
CA ASN A 223 -5.39 -15.57 7.55
C ASN A 223 -4.20 -15.25 8.46
N GLU A 224 -2.98 -15.18 7.92
CA GLU A 224 -1.81 -14.80 8.71
C GLU A 224 -1.94 -13.38 9.28
N THR A 225 -2.53 -12.46 8.52
CA THR A 225 -2.83 -11.10 9.01
C THR A 225 -3.83 -11.14 10.18
N CYS A 226 -4.91 -11.92 10.07
CA CYS A 226 -5.91 -12.06 11.12
C CYS A 226 -5.33 -12.73 12.38
N PHE A 227 -4.50 -13.76 12.21
CA PHE A 227 -3.90 -14.51 13.31
C PHE A 227 -2.90 -13.72 14.14
N THR A 228 -2.44 -12.57 13.71
CA THR A 228 -1.62 -11.69 14.55
C THR A 228 -2.34 -11.27 15.84
N CYS A 229 -3.69 -11.19 15.78
CA CYS A 229 -4.53 -10.84 16.94
C CYS A 229 -5.48 -11.98 17.31
N HIS A 230 -5.97 -12.77 16.35
CA HIS A 230 -6.91 -13.87 16.52
C HIS A 230 -6.19 -15.24 16.51
N ALA A 231 -5.13 -15.37 17.28
CA ALA A 231 -4.30 -16.57 17.33
C ALA A 231 -5.09 -17.84 17.76
N ASP A 232 -6.16 -17.68 18.53
CA ASP A 232 -7.05 -18.75 18.96
C ASP A 232 -7.85 -19.39 17.82
N LYS A 233 -7.90 -18.76 16.64
CA LYS A 233 -8.57 -19.28 15.45
C LYS A 233 -7.61 -19.97 14.46
N ARG A 234 -6.32 -19.99 14.77
CA ARG A 234 -5.28 -20.51 13.88
C ARG A 234 -5.29 -22.03 13.76
N GLY A 235 -5.61 -22.74 14.80
CA GLY A 235 -5.40 -24.17 14.88
C GLY A 235 -3.92 -24.56 15.11
N PRO A 236 -3.49 -25.78 14.76
CA PRO A 236 -4.28 -26.81 14.08
C PRO A 236 -5.40 -27.38 14.97
N PHE A 237 -6.52 -27.69 14.34
CA PHE A 237 -7.63 -28.34 15.01
C PHE A 237 -7.73 -29.81 14.61
N LEU A 238 -8.18 -30.64 15.54
CA LEU A 238 -8.46 -32.07 15.25
C LEU A 238 -9.54 -32.20 14.15
N TRP A 239 -10.51 -31.32 14.20
CA TRP A 239 -11.61 -31.20 13.26
C TRP A 239 -11.63 -29.79 12.68
N GLU A 240 -11.06 -29.63 11.50
CA GLU A 240 -11.01 -28.35 10.81
C GLU A 240 -12.28 -28.08 10.01
N HIS A 241 -12.63 -26.80 9.89
CA HIS A 241 -13.62 -26.33 8.95
C HIS A 241 -12.88 -25.70 7.77
N ALA A 242 -12.89 -26.38 6.63
CA ALA A 242 -12.05 -26.01 5.48
C ALA A 242 -12.13 -24.53 5.08
N PRO A 243 -13.32 -23.87 4.98
CA PRO A 243 -13.39 -22.46 4.63
C PRO A 243 -12.69 -21.54 5.66
N ALA A 244 -12.69 -21.92 6.95
CA ALA A 244 -12.00 -21.15 7.99
C ALA A 244 -10.48 -21.27 7.88
N ALA A 245 -9.98 -22.42 7.45
CA ALA A 245 -8.57 -22.65 7.19
C ALA A 245 -8.11 -21.97 5.87
N GLU A 246 -9.00 -21.82 4.89
CA GLU A 246 -8.71 -21.24 3.59
C GLU A 246 -8.59 -19.71 3.64
N ASP A 247 -9.69 -19.02 3.96
CA ASP A 247 -9.72 -17.55 3.98
C ASP A 247 -10.82 -17.02 4.91
N CYS A 248 -10.45 -16.22 5.90
CA CYS A 248 -11.37 -15.61 6.85
C CYS A 248 -12.42 -14.73 6.15
N THR A 249 -12.10 -14.15 5.00
CA THR A 249 -13.03 -13.26 4.26
C THR A 249 -14.13 -13.98 3.50
N LEU A 250 -14.09 -15.31 3.44
CA LEU A 250 -15.23 -16.09 2.96
C LEU A 250 -16.48 -15.88 3.84
N CYS A 251 -16.27 -15.57 5.12
CA CYS A 251 -17.32 -15.36 6.08
C CYS A 251 -17.36 -13.95 6.67
N HIS A 252 -16.21 -13.30 6.82
CA HIS A 252 -16.06 -12.03 7.52
C HIS A 252 -15.72 -10.87 6.59
N ARG A 253 -16.25 -9.69 6.93
CA ARG A 253 -15.85 -8.39 6.32
C ARG A 253 -14.97 -7.62 7.29
N PRO A 254 -13.65 -7.64 7.13
CA PRO A 254 -12.73 -7.10 8.13
C PRO A 254 -12.86 -5.59 8.37
N HIS A 255 -13.35 -4.82 7.40
CA HIS A 255 -13.58 -3.39 7.57
C HIS A 255 -14.90 -3.07 8.29
N GLY A 256 -15.84 -4.03 8.33
CA GLY A 256 -17.10 -3.90 9.02
C GLY A 256 -18.31 -4.37 8.22
N SER A 257 -19.36 -4.73 8.93
CA SER A 257 -20.66 -5.09 8.39
C SER A 257 -21.79 -4.74 9.37
N ASN A 258 -23.04 -4.90 8.92
CA ASN A 258 -24.22 -4.75 9.78
C ASN A 258 -24.63 -6.07 10.46
N HIS A 259 -23.83 -7.13 10.29
CA HIS A 259 -24.08 -8.43 10.89
C HIS A 259 -23.09 -8.68 12.03
N ARG A 260 -23.58 -9.32 13.09
CA ARG A 260 -22.77 -9.67 14.27
C ARG A 260 -21.49 -10.40 13.85
N ALA A 261 -20.42 -10.17 14.59
CA ALA A 261 -19.08 -10.70 14.31
C ALA A 261 -18.53 -10.30 12.92
N MET A 262 -19.01 -9.19 12.37
CA MET A 262 -18.63 -8.71 11.04
C MET A 262 -18.84 -9.73 9.92
N LEU A 263 -19.89 -10.59 10.04
CA LEU A 263 -20.21 -11.55 8.99
C LEU A 263 -20.63 -10.84 7.70
N ASP A 264 -20.32 -11.45 6.56
CA ASP A 264 -20.78 -10.94 5.25
C ASP A 264 -22.30 -10.98 5.14
N ARG A 265 -22.93 -12.01 5.71
CA ARG A 265 -24.39 -12.20 5.74
C ARG A 265 -24.82 -12.73 7.11
N HIS A 266 -26.11 -12.64 7.37
CA HIS A 266 -26.69 -13.28 8.56
C HIS A 266 -26.40 -14.80 8.55
N ALA A 267 -26.05 -15.38 9.70
CA ALA A 267 -25.52 -16.73 9.81
C ALA A 267 -26.30 -17.84 9.08
N PRO A 268 -27.63 -17.97 9.15
CA PRO A 268 -28.30 -19.01 8.37
C PRO A 268 -28.05 -18.90 6.87
N LEU A 269 -28.15 -17.72 6.29
CA LEU A 269 -27.92 -17.48 4.87
C LEU A 269 -26.44 -17.67 4.47
N LEU A 270 -25.53 -17.30 5.35
CA LEU A 270 -24.10 -17.50 5.15
C LEU A 270 -23.77 -18.99 5.05
N CYS A 271 -24.24 -19.78 6.00
CA CYS A 271 -23.99 -21.22 6.05
C CYS A 271 -24.63 -21.95 4.85
N GLN A 272 -25.82 -21.55 4.45
CA GLN A 272 -26.57 -22.13 3.34
C GLN A 272 -25.95 -21.89 1.96
N GLN A 273 -24.95 -21.05 1.84
CA GLN A 273 -24.20 -20.91 0.58
C GLN A 273 -23.45 -22.20 0.21
N CYS A 274 -23.06 -23.00 1.20
CA CYS A 274 -22.32 -24.24 1.03
C CYS A 274 -23.06 -25.45 1.62
N HIS A 275 -23.86 -25.28 2.66
CA HIS A 275 -24.56 -26.33 3.37
C HIS A 275 -26.04 -26.38 3.01
N SER A 276 -26.50 -27.55 2.51
CA SER A 276 -27.94 -27.78 2.28
C SER A 276 -28.66 -27.99 3.60
N PRO A 277 -29.81 -27.33 3.82
CA PRO A 277 -30.65 -27.57 4.99
C PRO A 277 -31.53 -28.83 4.86
N VAL A 278 -31.55 -29.49 3.70
CA VAL A 278 -32.40 -30.66 3.44
C VAL A 278 -32.04 -31.82 4.36
N GLY A 279 -33.04 -32.33 5.07
CA GLY A 279 -32.85 -33.41 6.03
C GLY A 279 -32.24 -33.00 7.38
N HIS A 280 -31.91 -31.73 7.56
CA HIS A 280 -31.39 -31.23 8.83
C HIS A 280 -32.55 -30.95 9.83
N PRO A 281 -32.38 -31.19 11.14
CA PRO A 281 -33.44 -30.94 12.14
C PRO A 281 -34.01 -29.50 12.12
N SER A 282 -33.24 -28.50 11.70
CA SER A 282 -33.69 -27.12 11.55
C SER A 282 -34.75 -26.94 10.44
N VAL A 283 -34.86 -27.85 9.49
CA VAL A 283 -35.92 -27.83 8.46
C VAL A 283 -37.27 -28.28 9.03
N ALA A 284 -37.29 -29.09 10.09
CA ALA A 284 -38.47 -29.47 10.82
C ALA A 284 -39.19 -28.30 11.53
N PHE A 285 -38.52 -27.16 11.63
CA PHE A 285 -39.01 -25.92 12.25
C PHE A 285 -39.62 -24.93 11.23
N THR A 286 -40.11 -25.39 10.09
CA THR A 286 -41.01 -24.60 9.25
C THR A 286 -42.38 -24.46 9.95
N PRO A 287 -43.21 -23.45 9.62
CA PRO A 287 -44.49 -23.28 10.25
C PRO A 287 -45.38 -24.53 10.28
N GLY A 288 -45.20 -25.46 9.33
CA GLY A 288 -45.92 -26.76 9.28
C GLY A 288 -45.21 -27.91 9.98
N GLY A 289 -44.00 -27.75 10.47
CA GLY A 289 -43.16 -28.79 11.07
C GLY A 289 -42.69 -28.52 12.50
N LEU A 290 -43.28 -27.53 13.18
CA LEU A 290 -42.95 -27.23 14.58
C LEU A 290 -43.55 -28.28 15.52
N PRO A 291 -42.82 -28.75 16.56
CA PRO A 291 -43.35 -29.59 17.59
C PRO A 291 -44.61 -28.97 18.20
N SER A 292 -45.62 -29.79 18.52
CA SER A 292 -46.85 -29.36 19.19
C SER A 292 -46.52 -28.67 20.52
N GLY A 293 -46.65 -27.37 20.58
CA GLY A 293 -46.33 -26.49 21.70
C GLY A 293 -45.85 -25.17 21.12
N ALA A 294 -46.14 -24.04 21.76
CA ALA A 294 -45.94 -22.71 21.20
C ALA A 294 -44.54 -22.56 20.52
N PRO A 295 -44.50 -22.39 19.21
CA PRO A 295 -43.24 -22.21 18.49
C PRO A 295 -42.60 -20.92 18.96
N SER A 296 -41.47 -21.02 19.62
CA SER A 296 -40.68 -19.85 19.98
C SER A 296 -40.14 -19.18 18.71
N ALA A 297 -40.39 -17.89 18.55
CA ALA A 297 -39.76 -17.10 17.51
C ALA A 297 -38.22 -17.20 17.54
N PHE A 298 -37.65 -17.54 18.69
CA PHE A 298 -36.23 -17.81 18.85
C PHE A 298 -35.78 -19.09 18.16
N LEU A 299 -36.62 -20.08 17.95
CA LEU A 299 -36.30 -21.29 17.18
C LEU A 299 -36.23 -21.00 15.68
N LEU A 300 -37.12 -20.16 15.16
CA LEU A 300 -37.12 -19.76 13.75
C LEU A 300 -35.99 -18.76 13.43
N GLY A 301 -35.60 -17.94 14.40
CA GLY A 301 -34.49 -17.03 14.30
C GLY A 301 -33.14 -17.63 14.73
N SER A 302 -33.09 -18.93 15.04
CA SER A 302 -31.87 -19.54 15.56
C SER A 302 -30.81 -19.67 14.49
N SER A 303 -29.63 -19.17 14.80
CA SER A 303 -28.43 -19.33 14.00
C SER A 303 -27.92 -20.77 14.05
N CYS A 304 -27.38 -21.29 12.96
CA CYS A 304 -26.69 -22.58 12.92
C CYS A 304 -25.63 -22.69 14.03
N THR A 305 -25.03 -21.57 14.40
CA THR A 305 -24.03 -21.47 15.46
C THR A 305 -24.56 -21.67 16.87
N ASN A 306 -25.89 -21.76 17.06
CA ASN A 306 -26.44 -22.13 18.37
C ASN A 306 -26.15 -23.60 18.72
N CYS A 307 -26.02 -24.46 17.72
CA CYS A 307 -25.61 -25.84 17.86
C CYS A 307 -24.18 -26.06 17.37
N HIS A 308 -23.83 -25.54 16.20
CA HIS A 308 -22.50 -25.63 15.61
C HIS A 308 -21.62 -24.44 16.07
N SER A 309 -21.20 -24.46 17.35
CA SER A 309 -20.51 -23.32 17.95
C SER A 309 -19.04 -23.19 17.55
N GLN A 310 -18.43 -24.28 17.08
CA GLN A 310 -16.98 -24.35 16.77
C GLN A 310 -16.70 -24.27 15.26
N VAL A 311 -17.31 -23.32 14.58
CA VAL A 311 -17.20 -23.15 13.12
C VAL A 311 -15.78 -22.84 12.63
N HIS A 312 -14.84 -22.48 13.48
CA HIS A 312 -13.45 -22.28 13.12
C HIS A 312 -12.60 -23.56 13.25
N GLY A 313 -13.14 -24.59 13.87
CA GLY A 313 -12.47 -25.84 14.16
C GLY A 313 -12.64 -26.29 15.60
N SER A 314 -12.47 -27.56 15.88
CA SER A 314 -12.63 -28.15 17.20
C SER A 314 -11.57 -29.20 17.51
N ASN A 315 -11.15 -29.25 18.76
CA ASN A 315 -10.27 -30.32 19.30
C ASN A 315 -11.06 -31.32 20.16
N HIS A 316 -12.38 -31.18 20.22
CA HIS A 316 -13.22 -32.10 20.99
C HIS A 316 -13.39 -33.45 20.26
N PRO A 317 -13.33 -34.61 20.95
CA PRO A 317 -13.44 -35.93 20.32
C PRO A 317 -14.74 -36.16 19.53
N SER A 318 -15.86 -35.49 19.90
CA SER A 318 -17.13 -35.55 19.17
C SER A 318 -17.24 -34.45 18.08
N GLY A 319 -16.14 -33.83 17.69
CA GLY A 319 -16.12 -32.55 17.04
C GLY A 319 -16.29 -32.52 15.54
N ALA A 320 -16.45 -33.67 14.82
CA ALA A 320 -16.65 -33.68 13.36
C ALA A 320 -17.85 -32.81 12.89
N GLN A 321 -18.83 -32.61 13.75
CA GLN A 321 -19.98 -31.72 13.48
C GLN A 321 -19.79 -30.31 14.04
N LEU A 322 -18.62 -30.00 14.61
CA LEU A 322 -18.27 -28.69 15.15
C LEU A 322 -19.25 -28.15 16.23
N LEU A 323 -19.80 -29.04 17.05
CA LEU A 323 -20.75 -28.71 18.11
C LEU A 323 -20.06 -28.19 19.36
N ARG A 324 -18.85 -28.61 19.65
CA ARG A 324 -18.03 -28.27 20.81
C ARG A 324 -16.56 -28.12 20.45
#